data_45f0cf12e9e7466d6e996872325c79dd
#
_entry.id   45f0cf12e9e7466d6e996872325c79dd
#
_cell.length_a   1.000
_cell.length_b   1.000
_cell.length_c   1.000
_cell.angle_alpha   90.00
_cell.angle_beta   90.00
_cell.angle_gamma   90.00
#
_symmetry.space_group_name_H-M   'P 1'
#
loop_
_entity.id
_entity.type
_entity.pdbx_description
1 polymer ?
#
loop_
_entity_poly.entity_id
_entity_poly.type
_entity_poly.pdbx_seq_one_letter_code
_entity_poly.pdbx_strand_id
1 'polypeptide(L)'
;MKLKIPLLISCFLNLALIADTQIEEIITTGSILNNLAEDSSPVEIINQEDLDNLKILTIGEISKYIASSTGSQFQTNALDGTDQGMTSITLRGLDHASTLVLINSKKQTSAGTTSNEGEGYVDINIIPQIALKQIQILKEGATSAYGSDAISGVVNFLTQDNFEGLKLNLDQQQTTNYNQTDSSLGILFGKKNENSNLVIAFNYLDRSPLNASEIPGIAELGLSTLGNSFKVSADDVINSGLYQGSYTQNQWVADPNCEDNGGIIAEPFCKFLYGERFNIINTEEHIKSYLSYKFNAKSYESKTTLIYTNVSVKDNPQSPSYPALSFLSRKILPGIGGSPFNVPVTWYGRPLGSAYSSPNSPKDISQHHLSHVINFDINEISDIEVSFTNSKHSNIHNRPDTIDSRFEDALNGNGGPDGNLAWNIFDISNHDPALIEYISGSERSKRTGGLGVMDAILHTKILDMESAFGIQFSQDKISIKYDSSSSASFDENGYLIKSADLLFLGGGKSISESRNKKALFAEFNKNVNGNFDIRFASRYEKIGSSSSFDPKISFKYSLNDSLVFRASAGSSFAAPSMAQLFASEILLGTIRGADFSDKARVIQIGNPNLKPATANNSNIGMIWKL
;
A
#
# COMPACT_ATOMS: atom_id res chain seq x y z
N MET A 1 29.84 12.67 -13.58
CA MET A 1 30.86 11.84 -14.27
C MET A 1 30.32 10.41 -14.27
N LYS A 2 29.62 10.03 -15.36
CA LYS A 2 28.98 8.71 -15.48
C LYS A 2 30.07 7.67 -15.79
N LEU A 3 30.35 6.79 -14.85
CA LEU A 3 31.21 5.64 -15.08
C LEU A 3 30.39 4.60 -15.86
N LYS A 4 30.63 4.52 -17.17
CA LYS A 4 30.17 3.39 -17.99
C LYS A 4 31.09 2.22 -17.65
N ILE A 5 30.59 1.27 -16.87
CA ILE A 5 31.23 -0.04 -16.68
C ILE A 5 30.84 -0.87 -17.90
N PRO A 6 31.78 -1.34 -18.70
CA PRO A 6 31.47 -2.14 -19.88
C PRO A 6 30.98 -3.53 -19.47
N LEU A 7 30.00 -3.96 -20.21
CA LEU A 7 29.37 -5.29 -20.24
C LEU A 7 30.44 -6.38 -20.50
N LEU A 8 31.03 -6.94 -19.44
CA LEU A 8 31.86 -8.15 -19.52
C LEU A 8 32.17 -8.66 -18.11
N ILE A 9 31.18 -9.23 -17.42
CA ILE A 9 31.35 -10.29 -16.42
C ILE A 9 30.01 -10.99 -16.29
N SER A 10 29.64 -11.76 -17.31
CA SER A 10 28.77 -12.92 -17.18
C SER A 10 29.72 -14.11 -16.95
N CYS A 11 30.08 -14.36 -15.72
CA CYS A 11 30.72 -15.61 -15.34
C CYS A 11 30.40 -15.93 -13.89
N PHE A 12 29.47 -16.85 -13.73
CA PHE A 12 29.40 -17.90 -12.71
C PHE A 12 30.27 -17.70 -11.45
N LEU A 13 29.67 -17.20 -10.39
CA LEU A 13 30.07 -17.52 -9.03
C LEU A 13 28.81 -17.90 -8.22
N ASN A 14 28.20 -19.03 -8.59
CA ASN A 14 27.39 -19.79 -7.65
C ASN A 14 28.36 -20.62 -6.80
N LEU A 15 28.93 -20.01 -5.77
CA LEU A 15 29.57 -20.74 -4.68
C LEU A 15 28.50 -21.03 -3.63
N ALA A 16 27.59 -21.93 -3.97
CA ALA A 16 26.74 -22.58 -2.98
C ALA A 16 27.46 -23.85 -2.52
N LEU A 17 28.15 -23.80 -1.40
CA LEU A 17 28.38 -24.98 -0.57
C LEU A 17 27.04 -25.29 0.13
N ILE A 18 26.15 -25.96 -0.60
CA ILE A 18 24.88 -26.44 -0.07
C ILE A 18 25.18 -27.78 0.59
N ALA A 19 25.11 -27.85 1.91
CA ALA A 19 24.77 -29.09 2.57
C ALA A 19 23.28 -29.32 2.28
N ASP A 20 22.99 -30.32 1.45
CA ASP A 20 21.65 -30.77 1.11
C ASP A 20 20.99 -31.39 2.36
N THR A 21 20.38 -30.56 3.20
CA THR A 21 19.45 -31.02 4.24
C THR A 21 18.06 -30.99 3.62
N GLN A 22 17.47 -32.15 3.39
CA GLN A 22 16.02 -32.25 3.15
C GLN A 22 15.32 -31.49 4.27
N ILE A 23 14.76 -30.34 3.95
CA ILE A 23 13.99 -29.53 4.88
C ILE A 23 12.61 -30.19 4.94
N GLU A 24 12.26 -30.83 6.06
CA GLU A 24 10.87 -31.22 6.32
C GLU A 24 10.01 -29.95 6.20
N GLU A 25 9.00 -30.00 5.34
CA GLU A 25 8.01 -28.92 5.20
C GLU A 25 7.13 -28.88 6.46
N ILE A 26 7.53 -28.06 7.42
CA ILE A 26 6.74 -27.85 8.64
C ILE A 26 5.67 -26.80 8.34
N ILE A 27 4.40 -27.21 8.36
CA ILE A 27 3.26 -26.29 8.28
C ILE A 27 3.03 -25.69 9.67
N THR A 28 3.16 -24.37 9.78
CA THR A 28 2.93 -23.61 11.01
C THR A 28 1.68 -22.72 10.93
N THR A 29 1.01 -22.68 9.78
CA THR A 29 -0.12 -21.78 9.51
C THR A 29 -1.45 -22.52 9.59
N GLY A 30 -2.39 -22.00 10.37
CA GLY A 30 -3.75 -22.54 10.54
C GLY A 30 -4.02 -23.14 11.92
N SER A 31 -3.01 -23.26 12.77
CA SER A 31 -3.11 -23.77 14.13
C SER A 31 -2.21 -22.98 15.08
N ILE A 32 -2.56 -22.98 16.36
CA ILE A 32 -1.70 -22.53 17.46
C ILE A 32 -1.03 -23.69 18.20
N LEU A 33 -1.34 -24.95 17.84
CA LEU A 33 -0.67 -26.14 18.35
C LEU A 33 0.69 -26.33 17.67
N ASN A 34 1.68 -26.78 18.44
CA ASN A 34 3.01 -27.09 17.92
C ASN A 34 3.02 -28.42 17.16
N ASN A 35 3.81 -28.51 16.08
CA ASN A 35 4.19 -29.77 15.41
C ASN A 35 3.03 -30.63 14.84
N LEU A 36 2.05 -30.03 14.19
CA LEU A 36 1.08 -30.80 13.41
C LEU A 36 1.66 -31.10 12.03
N ALA A 37 1.99 -32.36 11.77
CA ALA A 37 2.70 -32.80 10.55
C ALA A 37 1.90 -32.59 9.24
N GLU A 38 0.58 -32.59 9.26
CA GLU A 38 -0.28 -32.24 8.13
C GLU A 38 -1.57 -31.62 8.66
N ASP A 39 -1.86 -30.41 8.24
CA ASP A 39 -3.06 -29.69 8.70
C ASP A 39 -4.34 -30.26 8.06
N SER A 40 -5.43 -30.21 8.81
CA SER A 40 -6.79 -30.41 8.31
C SER A 40 -7.26 -29.25 7.41
N SER A 41 -6.52 -28.17 7.34
CA SER A 41 -6.81 -26.96 6.58
C SER A 41 -6.04 -26.88 5.25
N PRO A 42 -6.58 -26.20 4.20
CA PRO A 42 -5.95 -26.11 2.90
C PRO A 42 -4.80 -25.07 2.90
N VAL A 43 -3.61 -25.47 3.21
CA VAL A 43 -2.40 -24.63 3.13
C VAL A 43 -1.67 -24.91 1.82
N GLU A 44 -1.40 -23.85 1.05
CA GLU A 44 -0.49 -23.86 -0.09
C GLU A 44 0.87 -23.38 0.38
N ILE A 45 1.93 -24.02 -0.06
CA ILE A 45 3.31 -23.69 0.27
C ILE A 45 4.03 -23.28 -1.00
N ILE A 46 4.68 -22.12 -0.96
CA ILE A 46 5.67 -21.69 -1.94
C ILE A 46 7.02 -21.80 -1.24
N ASN A 47 7.80 -22.77 -1.61
CA ASN A 47 9.07 -23.08 -0.96
C ASN A 47 10.23 -22.25 -1.53
N GLN A 48 11.44 -22.45 -1.00
CA GLN A 48 12.63 -21.71 -1.42
C GLN A 48 13.00 -21.95 -2.89
N GLU A 49 12.82 -23.18 -3.40
CA GLU A 49 13.12 -23.53 -4.80
C GLU A 49 12.15 -22.81 -5.74
N ASP A 50 10.87 -22.78 -5.40
CA ASP A 50 9.85 -22.02 -6.14
C ASP A 50 10.23 -20.54 -6.21
N LEU A 51 10.61 -19.93 -5.07
CA LEU A 51 11.00 -18.53 -4.99
C LEU A 51 12.26 -18.23 -5.81
N ASP A 52 13.26 -19.10 -5.75
CA ASP A 52 14.50 -18.97 -6.51
C ASP A 52 14.26 -19.13 -8.03
N ASN A 53 13.27 -19.96 -8.44
CA ASN A 53 12.88 -20.17 -9.84
C ASN A 53 12.05 -19.00 -10.39
N LEU A 54 11.23 -18.34 -9.59
CA LEU A 54 10.38 -17.22 -10.03
C LEU A 54 11.19 -15.97 -10.38
N LYS A 55 12.42 -15.82 -9.87
CA LYS A 55 13.31 -14.67 -10.12
C LYS A 55 12.65 -13.32 -9.87
N ILE A 56 11.78 -13.24 -8.84
CA ILE A 56 11.13 -11.99 -8.45
C ILE A 56 12.15 -11.02 -7.84
N LEU A 57 12.03 -9.75 -8.16
CA LEU A 57 12.86 -8.69 -7.58
C LEU A 57 12.20 -8.03 -6.37
N THR A 58 10.88 -8.06 -6.28
CA THR A 58 10.10 -7.56 -5.14
C THR A 58 9.12 -8.62 -4.64
N ILE A 59 8.83 -8.61 -3.35
CA ILE A 59 7.84 -9.54 -2.76
C ILE A 59 6.44 -9.34 -3.39
N GLY A 60 6.13 -8.12 -3.81
CA GLY A 60 4.86 -7.83 -4.47
C GLY A 60 4.59 -8.66 -5.72
N GLU A 61 5.64 -8.99 -6.46
CA GLU A 61 5.51 -9.79 -7.68
C GLU A 61 4.99 -11.21 -7.42
N ILE A 62 5.16 -11.73 -6.20
CA ILE A 62 4.67 -13.07 -5.83
C ILE A 62 3.15 -13.20 -6.01
N SER A 63 2.41 -12.11 -5.83
CA SER A 63 0.96 -12.09 -5.98
C SER A 63 0.50 -12.53 -7.38
N LYS A 64 1.34 -12.35 -8.40
CA LYS A 64 1.06 -12.78 -9.78
C LYS A 64 1.09 -14.31 -9.97
N TYR A 65 1.77 -15.01 -9.06
CA TYR A 65 1.98 -16.45 -9.11
C TYR A 65 1.09 -17.23 -8.15
N ILE A 66 0.34 -16.54 -7.29
CA ILE A 66 -0.60 -17.14 -6.35
C ILE A 66 -1.98 -17.17 -7.01
N ALA A 67 -2.46 -18.35 -7.39
CA ALA A 67 -3.75 -18.51 -8.10
C ALA A 67 -4.95 -17.97 -7.31
N SER A 68 -4.89 -17.96 -5.98
CA SER A 68 -5.94 -17.42 -5.11
C SER A 68 -5.79 -15.90 -4.85
N SER A 69 -4.71 -15.27 -5.33
CA SER A 69 -4.47 -13.83 -5.15
C SER A 69 -5.14 -13.06 -6.29
N THR A 70 -6.26 -12.41 -6.00
CA THR A 70 -7.00 -11.57 -6.93
C THR A 70 -7.27 -10.22 -6.30
N GLY A 71 -6.98 -9.13 -7.01
CA GLY A 71 -7.11 -7.77 -6.47
C GLY A 71 -5.92 -7.30 -5.65
N SER A 72 -4.84 -8.08 -5.58
CA SER A 72 -3.59 -7.64 -4.98
C SER A 72 -3.01 -6.47 -5.73
N GLN A 73 -2.49 -5.49 -4.99
CA GLN A 73 -1.92 -4.28 -5.56
C GLN A 73 -0.41 -4.30 -5.39
N PHE A 74 0.25 -3.95 -6.50
CA PHE A 74 1.66 -3.65 -6.45
C PHE A 74 1.91 -2.50 -7.42
N GLN A 75 2.08 -1.32 -6.86
CA GLN A 75 2.01 -0.06 -7.58
C GLN A 75 3.41 0.52 -7.78
N THR A 76 3.78 0.69 -9.04
CA THR A 76 5.00 1.42 -9.42
C THR A 76 4.69 2.73 -10.11
N ASN A 77 3.46 2.93 -10.59
CA ASN A 77 3.12 4.10 -11.39
C ASN A 77 2.43 5.21 -10.58
N ALA A 78 2.33 6.35 -11.23
CA ALA A 78 2.09 7.63 -10.66
C ALA A 78 0.64 8.10 -10.62
N LEU A 79 -0.25 7.51 -11.39
CA LEU A 79 -1.59 8.09 -11.61
C LEU A 79 -2.49 8.04 -10.40
N ASP A 80 -2.18 7.15 -9.44
CA ASP A 80 -2.94 7.03 -8.22
C ASP A 80 -2.05 7.13 -6.99
N GLY A 81 -2.23 8.19 -6.27
CA GLY A 81 -1.19 8.79 -5.46
C GLY A 81 -0.92 8.19 -4.09
N THR A 82 -1.77 7.31 -3.51
CA THR A 82 -1.61 7.00 -2.08
C THR A 82 -0.76 5.77 -1.79
N ASP A 83 -0.74 4.78 -2.65
CA ASP A 83 -0.11 3.46 -2.42
C ASP A 83 1.11 3.14 -3.29
N GLN A 84 1.65 4.11 -4.03
CA GLN A 84 2.92 3.93 -4.75
C GLN A 84 4.06 3.53 -3.82
N GLY A 85 4.90 2.59 -4.29
CA GLY A 85 5.99 2.03 -3.51
C GLY A 85 5.54 1.06 -2.42
N MET A 86 4.23 0.83 -2.27
CA MET A 86 3.63 -0.12 -1.33
C MET A 86 3.00 -1.29 -2.07
N THR A 87 2.87 -2.42 -1.39
CA THR A 87 2.32 -3.64 -1.99
C THR A 87 1.39 -4.33 -1.01
N SER A 88 0.21 -4.71 -1.47
CA SER A 88 -0.75 -5.50 -0.69
C SER A 88 -1.01 -6.85 -1.35
N ILE A 89 -1.50 -7.80 -0.57
CA ILE A 89 -1.96 -9.10 -1.05
C ILE A 89 -3.37 -9.35 -0.57
N THR A 90 -4.23 -9.82 -1.48
CA THR A 90 -5.61 -10.22 -1.19
C THR A 90 -5.85 -11.64 -1.65
N LEU A 91 -6.75 -12.33 -0.99
CA LEU A 91 -7.08 -13.71 -1.31
C LEU A 91 -8.55 -13.86 -1.69
N ARG A 92 -8.84 -14.73 -2.67
CA ARG A 92 -10.18 -15.18 -3.06
C ARG A 92 -11.12 -14.05 -3.52
N GLY A 93 -10.57 -12.93 -4.02
CA GLY A 93 -11.35 -11.80 -4.53
C GLY A 93 -12.12 -11.02 -3.47
N LEU A 94 -11.77 -11.16 -2.19
CA LEU A 94 -12.29 -10.34 -1.12
C LEU A 94 -11.43 -9.08 -0.92
N ASP A 95 -11.86 -8.20 -0.02
CA ASP A 95 -11.18 -6.95 0.25
C ASP A 95 -9.80 -7.12 0.94
N HIS A 96 -9.01 -6.05 0.95
CA HIS A 96 -7.67 -6.05 1.57
C HIS A 96 -7.72 -6.29 3.07
N ALA A 97 -8.76 -5.81 3.75
CA ALA A 97 -8.94 -5.97 5.20
C ALA A 97 -9.32 -7.39 5.61
N SER A 98 -9.69 -8.25 4.65
CA SER A 98 -10.10 -9.64 4.88
C SER A 98 -8.95 -10.64 4.83
N THR A 99 -7.74 -10.24 4.37
CA THR A 99 -6.56 -11.10 4.29
C THR A 99 -5.58 -10.76 5.41
N LEU A 100 -5.34 -11.74 6.30
CA LEU A 100 -4.36 -11.56 7.36
C LEU A 100 -2.94 -11.85 6.85
N VAL A 101 -2.03 -10.90 7.07
CA VAL A 101 -0.60 -11.04 6.77
C VAL A 101 0.20 -11.24 8.04
N LEU A 102 1.04 -12.27 8.04
CA LEU A 102 1.93 -12.63 9.14
C LEU A 102 3.39 -12.69 8.68
N ILE A 103 4.30 -12.41 9.61
CA ILE A 103 5.74 -12.65 9.49
C ILE A 103 6.14 -13.58 10.64
N ASN A 104 6.60 -14.80 10.31
CA ASN A 104 6.90 -15.83 11.31
C ASN A 104 5.75 -16.05 12.31
N SER A 105 4.50 -16.15 11.80
CA SER A 105 3.27 -16.27 12.57
C SER A 105 2.92 -15.10 13.50
N LYS A 106 3.62 -13.96 13.39
CA LYS A 106 3.32 -12.74 14.14
C LYS A 106 2.74 -11.65 13.23
N LYS A 107 1.72 -10.94 13.73
CA LYS A 107 1.01 -9.91 12.96
C LYS A 107 1.90 -8.74 12.57
N GLN A 108 1.73 -8.23 11.35
CA GLN A 108 2.30 -6.98 10.87
C GLN A 108 1.26 -5.86 10.99
N THR A 109 1.71 -4.62 11.20
CA THR A 109 0.82 -3.45 11.22
C THR A 109 0.24 -3.19 9.83
N SER A 110 -0.98 -2.70 9.77
CA SER A 110 -1.50 -2.11 8.55
C SER A 110 -0.75 -0.81 8.22
N ALA A 111 -0.72 -0.46 6.94
CA ALA A 111 -0.24 0.84 6.48
C ALA A 111 -1.05 1.98 7.13
N GLY A 112 -0.43 3.13 7.31
CA GLY A 112 -1.12 4.32 7.82
C GLY A 112 -2.02 5.00 6.79
N THR A 113 -2.18 4.38 5.62
CA THR A 113 -3.01 4.85 4.51
C THR A 113 -4.01 3.76 4.11
N THR A 114 -5.02 4.13 3.35
CA THR A 114 -5.99 3.19 2.77
C THR A 114 -5.60 2.83 1.34
N SER A 115 -6.15 1.72 0.83
CA SER A 115 -6.21 1.44 -0.61
C SER A 115 -7.07 2.49 -1.33
N ASN A 116 -7.11 2.44 -2.65
CA ASN A 116 -7.98 3.31 -3.44
C ASN A 116 -9.47 3.10 -3.16
N GLU A 117 -9.84 1.92 -2.67
CA GLU A 117 -11.18 1.56 -2.24
C GLU A 117 -11.50 2.03 -0.81
N GLY A 118 -10.56 2.66 -0.11
CA GLY A 118 -10.73 3.16 1.25
C GLY A 118 -10.49 2.11 2.34
N GLU A 119 -9.93 0.95 2.01
CA GLU A 119 -9.68 -0.17 2.92
C GLU A 119 -8.27 -0.12 3.52
N GLY A 120 -8.15 -0.59 4.75
CA GLY A 120 -6.83 -0.80 5.36
C GLY A 120 -6.17 -2.06 4.81
N TYR A 121 -4.86 -2.02 4.62
CA TYR A 121 -4.06 -3.15 4.14
C TYR A 121 -2.70 -3.20 4.83
N VAL A 122 -2.03 -4.35 4.73
CA VAL A 122 -0.65 -4.54 5.18
C VAL A 122 0.29 -4.41 3.99
N ASP A 123 1.31 -3.54 4.11
CA ASP A 123 2.36 -3.41 3.10
C ASP A 123 3.40 -4.52 3.26
N ILE A 124 3.43 -5.46 2.31
CA ILE A 124 4.32 -6.63 2.32
C ILE A 124 5.73 -6.32 1.79
N ASN A 125 6.00 -5.11 1.31
CA ASN A 125 7.33 -4.69 0.84
C ASN A 125 8.39 -4.66 1.96
N ILE A 126 7.99 -4.87 3.22
CA ILE A 126 8.93 -4.92 4.35
C ILE A 126 9.94 -6.07 4.25
N ILE A 127 9.63 -7.17 3.58
CA ILE A 127 10.40 -8.41 3.65
C ILE A 127 11.55 -8.41 2.65
N PRO A 128 12.83 -8.61 3.07
CA PRO A 128 13.94 -8.86 2.15
C PRO A 128 13.78 -10.24 1.48
N GLN A 129 13.79 -10.30 0.14
CA GLN A 129 13.56 -11.54 -0.60
C GLN A 129 14.56 -12.64 -0.24
N ILE A 130 15.85 -12.28 -0.12
CA ILE A 130 16.91 -13.24 0.20
C ILE A 130 16.77 -13.85 1.60
N ALA A 131 16.04 -13.19 2.51
CA ALA A 131 15.73 -13.70 3.84
C ALA A 131 14.48 -14.58 3.88
N LEU A 132 13.71 -14.67 2.80
CA LEU A 132 12.49 -15.47 2.74
C LEU A 132 12.84 -16.95 2.62
N LYS A 133 12.23 -17.78 3.48
CA LYS A 133 12.39 -19.23 3.48
C LYS A 133 11.26 -19.91 2.73
N GLN A 134 10.01 -19.54 3.04
CA GLN A 134 8.81 -20.03 2.37
C GLN A 134 7.63 -19.11 2.65
N ILE A 135 6.59 -19.23 1.85
CA ILE A 135 5.31 -18.56 2.06
C ILE A 135 4.24 -19.64 2.25
N GLN A 136 3.47 -19.53 3.34
CA GLN A 136 2.34 -20.41 3.62
C GLN A 136 1.04 -19.64 3.43
N ILE A 137 0.14 -20.17 2.61
CA ILE A 137 -1.12 -19.53 2.24
C ILE A 137 -2.27 -20.43 2.69
N LEU A 138 -2.94 -20.03 3.76
CA LEU A 138 -4.13 -20.69 4.25
C LEU A 138 -5.36 -20.11 3.53
N LYS A 139 -6.09 -20.96 2.80
CA LYS A 139 -7.22 -20.55 1.93
C LYS A 139 -8.59 -20.67 2.60
N GLU A 140 -8.65 -20.44 3.92
CA GLU A 140 -9.90 -20.44 4.68
C GLU A 140 -9.86 -19.46 5.85
N GLY A 141 -11.01 -19.18 6.47
CA GLY A 141 -11.07 -18.33 7.65
C GLY A 141 -10.31 -18.92 8.84
N ALA A 142 -9.54 -18.10 9.55
CA ALA A 142 -8.65 -18.52 10.62
C ALA A 142 -8.71 -17.62 11.87
N THR A 143 -9.82 -16.95 12.08
CA THR A 143 -10.01 -16.06 13.23
C THR A 143 -9.88 -16.77 14.57
N SER A 144 -10.28 -18.03 14.67
CA SER A 144 -10.14 -18.86 15.88
C SER A 144 -8.67 -18.99 16.34
N ALA A 145 -7.71 -19.01 15.39
CA ALA A 145 -6.28 -19.08 15.71
C ALA A 145 -5.65 -17.67 15.85
N TYR A 146 -5.90 -16.79 14.89
CA TYR A 146 -5.14 -15.54 14.74
C TYR A 146 -5.91 -14.27 15.10
N GLY A 147 -7.24 -14.35 15.35
CA GLY A 147 -8.10 -13.20 15.61
C GLY A 147 -8.52 -12.47 14.34
N SER A 148 -8.93 -11.21 14.48
CA SER A 148 -9.53 -10.42 13.41
C SER A 148 -8.66 -10.36 12.15
N ASP A 149 -9.31 -10.11 11.01
CA ASP A 149 -8.75 -9.87 9.68
C ASP A 149 -8.43 -11.16 8.88
N ALA A 150 -8.67 -12.36 9.44
CA ALA A 150 -8.48 -13.65 8.78
C ALA A 150 -9.80 -14.23 8.22
N ILE A 151 -10.48 -13.49 7.33
CA ILE A 151 -11.72 -13.94 6.67
C ILE A 151 -11.42 -14.69 5.36
N SER A 152 -10.71 -14.05 4.45
CA SER A 152 -10.36 -14.63 3.15
C SER A 152 -9.23 -15.66 3.25
N GLY A 153 -8.42 -15.55 4.27
CA GLY A 153 -7.30 -16.43 4.51
C GLY A 153 -6.16 -15.76 5.23
N VAL A 154 -5.02 -16.47 5.28
CA VAL A 154 -3.80 -16.01 5.92
C VAL A 154 -2.64 -16.20 4.96
N VAL A 155 -1.79 -15.20 4.83
CA VAL A 155 -0.49 -15.28 4.16
C VAL A 155 0.60 -15.11 5.20
N ASN A 156 1.36 -16.16 5.46
CA ASN A 156 2.43 -16.19 6.44
C ASN A 156 3.79 -16.28 5.75
N PHE A 157 4.57 -15.24 5.86
CA PHE A 157 5.94 -15.18 5.34
C PHE A 157 6.90 -15.71 6.39
N LEU A 158 7.50 -16.85 6.12
CA LEU A 158 8.50 -17.47 6.99
C LEU A 158 9.89 -17.09 6.52
N THR A 159 10.70 -16.56 7.43
CA THR A 159 12.05 -16.07 7.14
C THR A 159 13.13 -17.06 7.58
N GLN A 160 14.33 -16.94 6.99
CA GLN A 160 15.48 -17.77 7.30
C GLN A 160 15.95 -17.55 8.74
N ASP A 161 15.90 -18.58 9.56
CA ASP A 161 16.37 -18.55 10.95
C ASP A 161 17.38 -19.66 11.29
N ASN A 162 17.69 -20.51 10.31
CA ASN A 162 18.62 -21.63 10.45
C ASN A 162 19.53 -21.73 9.20
N PHE A 163 20.13 -20.61 8.82
CA PHE A 163 21.08 -20.55 7.71
C PHE A 163 22.50 -20.54 8.24
N GLU A 164 23.42 -21.20 7.53
CA GLU A 164 24.85 -21.17 7.82
C GLU A 164 25.63 -20.91 6.52
N GLY A 165 26.54 -19.94 6.55
CA GLY A 165 27.36 -19.55 5.40
C GLY A 165 27.00 -18.16 4.85
N LEU A 166 27.28 -17.97 3.55
CA LEU A 166 27.06 -16.72 2.82
C LEU A 166 26.37 -17.03 1.49
N LYS A 167 25.21 -16.36 1.23
CA LYS A 167 24.53 -16.36 -0.07
C LYS A 167 24.55 -14.94 -0.62
N LEU A 168 24.91 -14.79 -1.90
CA LEU A 168 24.90 -13.52 -2.63
C LEU A 168 24.04 -13.67 -3.86
N ASN A 169 23.10 -12.72 -4.07
CA ASN A 169 22.30 -12.62 -5.28
C ASN A 169 22.58 -11.28 -5.95
N LEU A 170 22.83 -11.31 -7.25
CA LEU A 170 22.97 -10.14 -8.11
C LEU A 170 22.03 -10.35 -9.28
N ASP A 171 21.01 -9.54 -9.37
CA ASP A 171 19.98 -9.65 -10.39
C ASP A 171 19.86 -8.34 -11.15
N GLN A 172 19.72 -8.44 -12.47
CA GLN A 172 19.41 -7.31 -13.34
C GLN A 172 18.33 -7.73 -14.32
N GLN A 173 17.27 -6.94 -14.39
CA GLN A 173 16.22 -7.07 -15.38
C GLN A 173 16.20 -5.82 -16.25
N GLN A 174 15.87 -5.99 -17.51
CA GLN A 174 15.74 -4.90 -18.48
C GLN A 174 14.56 -5.19 -19.40
N THR A 175 13.76 -4.16 -19.67
CA THR A 175 12.71 -4.25 -20.67
C THR A 175 13.32 -4.37 -22.07
N THR A 176 12.77 -5.27 -22.91
CA THR A 176 13.36 -5.60 -24.22
C THR A 176 13.38 -4.42 -25.18
N ASN A 177 12.34 -3.58 -25.14
CA ASN A 177 12.14 -2.51 -26.13
C ASN A 177 12.37 -1.10 -25.58
N TYR A 178 12.67 -0.98 -24.27
CA TYR A 178 12.80 0.30 -23.57
C TYR A 178 14.06 0.30 -22.72
N ASN A 179 14.47 1.47 -22.23
CA ASN A 179 15.68 1.62 -21.43
C ASN A 179 15.45 1.41 -19.92
N GLN A 180 14.27 0.91 -19.53
CA GLN A 180 13.97 0.66 -18.14
C GLN A 180 14.74 -0.55 -17.62
N THR A 181 15.35 -0.42 -16.45
CA THR A 181 16.16 -1.47 -15.80
C THR A 181 15.86 -1.51 -14.30
N ASP A 182 15.85 -2.73 -13.75
CA ASP A 182 15.87 -2.98 -12.31
C ASP A 182 17.17 -3.73 -11.98
N SER A 183 17.89 -3.28 -10.95
CA SER A 183 19.11 -3.91 -10.45
C SER A 183 18.96 -4.22 -8.96
N SER A 184 19.30 -5.44 -8.56
CA SER A 184 19.16 -5.89 -7.18
C SER A 184 20.43 -6.55 -6.66
N LEU A 185 20.74 -6.28 -5.39
CA LEU A 185 21.78 -6.96 -4.61
C LEU A 185 21.16 -7.56 -3.37
N GLY A 186 21.32 -8.85 -3.16
CA GLY A 186 20.93 -9.56 -1.95
C GLY A 186 22.15 -10.19 -1.27
N ILE A 187 22.23 -10.05 0.05
CA ILE A 187 23.26 -10.67 0.90
C ILE A 187 22.56 -11.37 2.05
N LEU A 188 22.86 -12.65 2.25
CA LEU A 188 22.43 -13.43 3.40
C LEU A 188 23.65 -14.07 4.04
N PHE A 189 23.85 -13.81 5.32
CA PHE A 189 24.91 -14.39 6.14
C PHE A 189 24.31 -15.08 7.35
N GLY A 190 24.80 -16.28 7.66
CA GLY A 190 24.40 -17.02 8.84
C GLY A 190 25.58 -17.67 9.52
N LYS A 191 25.51 -17.70 10.86
CA LYS A 191 26.49 -18.40 11.70
C LYS A 191 25.78 -19.15 12.81
N LYS A 192 26.04 -20.46 12.88
CA LYS A 192 25.50 -21.35 13.88
C LYS A 192 26.59 -21.70 14.91
N ASN A 193 26.24 -21.71 16.17
CA ASN A 193 27.01 -22.26 17.29
C ASN A 193 26.17 -23.34 17.99
N GLU A 194 26.72 -24.00 18.99
CA GLU A 194 26.03 -25.06 19.74
C GLU A 194 24.66 -24.63 20.29
N ASN A 195 24.57 -23.41 20.82
CA ASN A 195 23.38 -22.89 21.50
C ASN A 195 22.76 -21.66 20.84
N SER A 196 23.28 -21.23 19.70
CA SER A 196 22.76 -20.01 19.06
C SER A 196 22.91 -20.05 17.55
N ASN A 197 22.00 -19.36 16.87
CA ASN A 197 22.05 -19.12 15.45
C ASN A 197 21.78 -17.63 15.16
N LEU A 198 22.65 -17.00 14.40
CA LEU A 198 22.52 -15.63 13.92
C LEU A 198 22.38 -15.65 12.40
N VAL A 199 21.31 -15.04 11.89
CA VAL A 199 21.11 -14.82 10.45
C VAL A 199 20.91 -13.33 10.21
N ILE A 200 21.65 -12.79 9.26
CA ILE A 200 21.55 -11.38 8.84
C ILE A 200 21.33 -11.37 7.33
N ALA A 201 20.42 -10.52 6.86
CA ALA A 201 20.23 -10.28 5.45
C ALA A 201 20.14 -8.80 5.12
N PHE A 202 20.52 -8.49 3.89
CA PHE A 202 20.41 -7.16 3.29
C PHE A 202 19.93 -7.32 1.85
N ASN A 203 18.96 -6.50 1.44
CA ASN A 203 18.57 -6.33 0.04
C ASN A 203 18.62 -4.85 -0.35
N TYR A 204 19.15 -4.60 -1.53
CA TYR A 204 19.10 -3.32 -2.22
C TYR A 204 18.46 -3.52 -3.59
N LEU A 205 17.53 -2.64 -3.96
CA LEU A 205 16.95 -2.56 -5.30
C LEU A 205 17.03 -1.12 -5.78
N ASP A 206 17.50 -0.95 -7.02
CA ASP A 206 17.47 0.31 -7.77
C ASP A 206 16.68 0.09 -9.06
N ARG A 207 15.62 0.86 -9.24
CA ARG A 207 14.69 0.81 -10.36
C ARG A 207 14.78 2.10 -11.15
N SER A 208 15.04 2.02 -12.45
CA SER A 208 15.00 3.17 -13.34
C SER A 208 13.58 3.45 -13.82
N PRO A 209 13.27 4.71 -14.21
CA PRO A 209 11.93 5.06 -14.65
C PRO A 209 11.65 4.57 -16.08
N LEU A 210 10.35 4.46 -16.40
CA LEU A 210 9.82 4.34 -17.75
C LEU A 210 8.71 5.38 -17.92
N ASN A 211 8.93 6.34 -18.81
CA ASN A 211 7.94 7.38 -19.06
C ASN A 211 6.86 6.88 -20.05
N ALA A 212 5.63 7.34 -19.88
CA ALA A 212 4.50 6.98 -20.73
C ALA A 212 4.72 7.38 -22.20
N SER A 213 5.44 8.47 -22.46
CA SER A 213 5.75 8.93 -23.83
C SER A 213 6.70 7.99 -24.60
N GLU A 214 7.43 7.11 -23.89
CA GLU A 214 8.30 6.12 -24.51
C GLU A 214 7.51 4.95 -25.12
N ILE A 215 6.25 4.77 -24.70
CA ILE A 215 5.39 3.66 -25.14
C ILE A 215 4.33 4.20 -26.11
N PRO A 216 4.38 3.83 -27.40
CA PRO A 216 3.42 4.33 -28.39
C PRO A 216 1.96 4.07 -27.98
N GLY A 217 1.13 5.09 -28.05
CA GLY A 217 -0.30 5.04 -27.80
C GLY A 217 -0.69 5.13 -26.30
N ILE A 218 0.26 5.15 -25.37
CA ILE A 218 -0.05 5.25 -23.92
C ILE A 218 -0.22 6.71 -23.49
N ALA A 219 0.69 7.59 -23.87
CA ALA A 219 0.60 9.01 -23.50
C ALA A 219 -0.67 9.66 -24.02
N GLU A 220 -1.09 9.32 -25.22
CA GLU A 220 -2.28 9.85 -25.89
C GLU A 220 -3.59 9.51 -25.18
N LEU A 221 -3.63 8.47 -24.36
CA LEU A 221 -4.78 8.15 -23.50
C LEU A 221 -5.01 9.20 -22.41
N GLY A 222 -3.97 9.94 -22.04
CA GLY A 222 -3.99 10.99 -21.03
C GLY A 222 -4.28 12.38 -21.59
N LEU A 223 -5.33 12.57 -22.42
CA LEU A 223 -5.73 13.84 -22.98
C LEU A 223 -6.86 14.48 -22.18
N SER A 224 -6.58 15.65 -21.58
CA SER A 224 -7.56 16.44 -20.81
C SER A 224 -8.18 17.56 -21.67
N THR A 225 -9.48 17.79 -21.53
CA THR A 225 -10.16 18.97 -22.08
C THR A 225 -9.85 20.26 -21.31
N LEU A 226 -9.15 20.17 -20.20
CA LEU A 226 -8.83 21.29 -19.30
C LEU A 226 -7.38 21.76 -19.54
N GLY A 227 -7.11 22.22 -20.74
CA GLY A 227 -5.85 22.91 -21.08
C GLY A 227 -5.93 24.39 -20.68
N ASN A 228 -6.57 25.20 -21.51
CA ASN A 228 -6.91 26.59 -21.21
C ASN A 228 -8.08 26.99 -22.10
N SER A 229 -9.27 27.15 -21.52
CA SER A 229 -10.50 27.50 -22.25
C SER A 229 -11.41 28.35 -21.39
N PHE A 230 -12.28 29.12 -22.03
CA PHE A 230 -13.17 30.06 -21.36
C PHE A 230 -14.60 29.84 -21.82
N LYS A 231 -15.57 30.04 -20.94
CA LYS A 231 -16.99 30.05 -21.26
C LYS A 231 -17.54 31.43 -20.99
N VAL A 232 -18.03 32.09 -22.04
CA VAL A 232 -18.54 33.48 -22.00
C VAL A 232 -19.91 33.52 -21.32
N SER A 233 -20.12 34.45 -20.39
CA SER A 233 -21.37 34.48 -19.60
C SER A 233 -22.51 35.29 -20.28
N ALA A 234 -22.20 36.16 -21.23
CA ALA A 234 -23.15 36.97 -21.98
C ALA A 234 -22.52 37.31 -23.36
N ASP A 235 -23.32 37.81 -24.27
CA ASP A 235 -22.81 38.30 -25.55
C ASP A 235 -21.74 39.36 -25.35
N ASP A 236 -20.66 39.32 -26.13
CA ASP A 236 -19.51 40.22 -26.02
C ASP A 236 -18.87 40.46 -27.38
N VAL A 237 -18.26 41.64 -27.55
CA VAL A 237 -17.50 42.03 -28.74
C VAL A 237 -16.15 42.60 -28.31
N ILE A 238 -15.08 41.92 -28.70
CA ILE A 238 -13.71 42.36 -28.47
C ILE A 238 -13.17 42.93 -29.78
N ASN A 239 -12.80 44.20 -29.77
CA ASN A 239 -12.45 44.96 -30.99
C ASN A 239 -10.98 44.81 -31.42
N SER A 240 -10.10 44.34 -30.54
CA SER A 240 -8.67 44.22 -30.83
C SER A 240 -7.98 43.21 -29.91
N GLY A 241 -6.78 42.78 -30.32
CA GLY A 241 -5.97 41.83 -29.55
C GLY A 241 -6.19 40.39 -29.95
N LEU A 242 -5.55 39.49 -29.20
CA LEU A 242 -5.53 38.05 -29.47
C LEU A 242 -6.93 37.41 -29.48
N TYR A 243 -7.83 37.92 -28.66
CA TYR A 243 -9.21 37.46 -28.53
C TYR A 243 -10.21 38.31 -29.33
N GLN A 244 -9.75 39.03 -30.38
CA GLN A 244 -10.64 39.83 -31.22
C GLN A 244 -11.74 38.94 -31.83
N GLY A 245 -13.02 39.34 -31.65
CA GLY A 245 -14.15 38.58 -32.18
C GLY A 245 -15.48 38.97 -31.54
N SER A 246 -16.54 38.33 -32.02
CA SER A 246 -17.89 38.44 -31.47
C SER A 246 -18.28 37.09 -30.84
N TYR A 247 -18.73 37.13 -29.62
CA TYR A 247 -19.05 35.97 -28.81
C TYR A 247 -20.51 35.99 -28.36
N THR A 248 -21.13 34.81 -28.31
CA THR A 248 -22.49 34.66 -27.80
C THR A 248 -22.48 34.08 -26.39
N GLN A 249 -23.57 34.31 -25.65
CA GLN A 249 -23.73 33.78 -24.32
C GLN A 249 -23.54 32.23 -24.30
N ASN A 250 -22.81 31.74 -23.34
CA ASN A 250 -22.42 30.30 -23.14
C ASN A 250 -21.49 29.74 -24.23
N GLN A 251 -20.95 30.54 -25.11
CA GLN A 251 -19.95 30.09 -26.07
C GLN A 251 -18.66 29.69 -25.35
N TRP A 252 -18.06 28.58 -25.81
CA TRP A 252 -16.73 28.16 -25.44
C TRP A 252 -15.70 28.84 -26.34
N VAL A 253 -14.59 29.25 -25.75
CA VAL A 253 -13.48 29.90 -26.43
C VAL A 253 -12.19 29.23 -26.02
N ALA A 254 -11.51 28.57 -26.95
CA ALA A 254 -10.17 28.04 -26.71
C ALA A 254 -9.16 29.19 -26.57
N ASP A 255 -8.09 29.00 -25.83
CA ASP A 255 -6.94 29.91 -25.84
C ASP A 255 -6.35 29.97 -27.26
N PRO A 256 -6.28 31.13 -27.89
CA PRO A 256 -5.69 31.27 -29.23
C PRO A 256 -4.20 30.88 -29.29
N ASN A 257 -3.47 30.99 -28.17
CA ASN A 257 -2.08 30.54 -28.03
C ASN A 257 -1.95 29.09 -27.57
N CYS A 258 -3.01 28.28 -27.65
CA CYS A 258 -3.06 26.92 -27.16
C CYS A 258 -1.88 26.06 -27.64
N GLU A 259 -1.61 26.07 -28.97
CA GLU A 259 -0.54 25.27 -29.58
C GLU A 259 0.85 25.81 -29.26
N ASP A 260 1.01 27.12 -29.23
CA ASP A 260 2.26 27.78 -28.85
C ASP A 260 2.62 27.50 -27.40
N ASN A 261 1.61 27.30 -26.54
CA ASN A 261 1.74 26.90 -25.15
C ASN A 261 1.85 25.36 -24.97
N GLY A 262 1.99 24.59 -26.07
CA GLY A 262 2.13 23.15 -26.08
C GLY A 262 0.82 22.39 -25.80
N GLY A 263 -0.33 23.04 -25.93
CA GLY A 263 -1.64 22.43 -25.90
C GLY A 263 -2.04 21.86 -27.28
N ILE A 264 -3.25 21.27 -27.33
CA ILE A 264 -3.83 20.73 -28.57
C ILE A 264 -5.18 21.40 -28.79
N ILE A 265 -5.34 22.13 -29.90
CA ILE A 265 -6.63 22.68 -30.28
C ILE A 265 -7.54 21.55 -30.79
N ALA A 266 -8.69 21.43 -30.14
CA ALA A 266 -9.81 20.62 -30.61
C ALA A 266 -11.10 21.40 -30.33
N GLU A 267 -11.44 22.25 -31.28
CA GLU A 267 -12.55 23.20 -31.18
C GLU A 267 -13.78 22.61 -30.50
N PRO A 268 -14.38 23.30 -29.51
CA PRO A 268 -14.04 24.64 -29.05
C PRO A 268 -13.07 24.69 -27.85
N PHE A 269 -12.24 23.69 -27.65
CA PHE A 269 -11.39 23.55 -26.47
C PHE A 269 -9.90 23.59 -26.82
N CYS A 270 -9.12 24.19 -25.92
CA CYS A 270 -7.70 23.94 -25.79
C CYS A 270 -7.52 22.74 -24.85
N LYS A 271 -6.92 21.66 -25.33
CA LYS A 271 -6.68 20.42 -24.58
C LYS A 271 -5.24 20.35 -24.09
N PHE A 272 -5.02 19.54 -23.06
CA PHE A 272 -3.71 19.32 -22.46
C PHE A 272 -3.37 17.83 -22.45
N LEU A 273 -2.25 17.46 -23.05
CA LEU A 273 -1.74 16.09 -23.06
C LEU A 273 -0.95 15.84 -21.76
N TYR A 274 -1.66 15.49 -20.68
CA TYR A 274 -1.00 15.22 -19.41
C TYR A 274 -0.32 13.84 -19.38
N GLY A 275 -0.76 12.91 -20.20
CA GLY A 275 -0.23 11.54 -20.24
C GLY A 275 1.26 11.46 -20.55
N GLU A 276 1.81 12.36 -21.36
CA GLU A 276 3.24 12.43 -21.67
C GLU A 276 4.13 12.76 -20.46
N ARG A 277 3.53 13.27 -19.38
CA ARG A 277 4.23 13.75 -18.19
C ARG A 277 4.47 12.67 -17.15
N PHE A 278 3.70 11.58 -17.19
CA PHE A 278 3.73 10.54 -16.18
C PHE A 278 4.71 9.42 -16.51
N ASN A 279 5.25 8.84 -15.46
CA ASN A 279 5.96 7.58 -15.56
C ASN A 279 4.99 6.40 -15.45
N ILE A 280 5.18 5.37 -16.28
CA ILE A 280 4.57 4.03 -16.09
C ILE A 280 5.25 3.34 -14.91
N ILE A 281 6.58 3.48 -14.84
CA ILE A 281 7.42 2.98 -13.75
C ILE A 281 8.19 4.17 -13.22
N ASN A 282 8.12 4.40 -11.91
CA ASN A 282 8.88 5.46 -11.24
C ASN A 282 10.29 4.98 -10.87
N THR A 283 11.18 5.95 -10.63
CA THR A 283 12.47 5.67 -9.99
C THR A 283 12.23 5.27 -8.55
N GLU A 284 12.63 4.05 -8.20
CA GLU A 284 12.50 3.52 -6.83
C GLU A 284 13.84 3.02 -6.30
N GLU A 285 14.06 3.24 -5.03
CA GLU A 285 15.17 2.66 -4.27
C GLU A 285 14.62 1.94 -3.05
N HIS A 286 14.98 0.66 -2.89
CA HIS A 286 14.59 -0.14 -1.73
C HIS A 286 15.84 -0.53 -0.95
N ILE A 287 15.83 -0.30 0.34
CA ILE A 287 16.85 -0.76 1.31
C ILE A 287 16.14 -1.59 2.36
N LYS A 288 16.48 -2.87 2.45
CA LYS A 288 15.86 -3.81 3.37
C LYS A 288 16.92 -4.54 4.18
N SER A 289 16.70 -4.63 5.49
CA SER A 289 17.61 -5.29 6.43
C SER A 289 16.83 -6.28 7.29
N TYR A 290 17.44 -7.39 7.60
CA TYR A 290 16.88 -8.47 8.40
C TYR A 290 17.90 -8.99 9.39
N LEU A 291 17.45 -9.31 10.60
CA LEU A 291 18.22 -10.03 11.61
C LEU A 291 17.33 -11.05 12.29
N SER A 292 17.80 -12.28 12.40
CA SER A 292 17.24 -13.31 13.28
C SER A 292 18.32 -13.80 14.22
N TYR A 293 18.02 -13.81 15.51
CA TYR A 293 18.88 -14.40 16.52
C TYR A 293 18.10 -15.40 17.34
N LYS A 294 18.50 -16.66 17.25
CA LYS A 294 17.95 -17.78 18.01
C LYS A 294 18.94 -18.21 19.06
N PHE A 295 18.46 -18.46 20.29
CA PHE A 295 19.25 -18.95 21.40
C PHE A 295 18.51 -20.07 22.12
N ASN A 296 19.19 -21.20 22.32
CA ASN A 296 18.67 -22.39 22.97
C ASN A 296 19.42 -22.62 24.29
N ALA A 297 18.69 -22.58 25.40
CA ALA A 297 19.15 -22.99 26.71
C ALA A 297 18.54 -24.36 27.08
N LYS A 298 18.90 -24.90 28.23
CA LYS A 298 18.37 -26.20 28.69
C LYS A 298 16.85 -26.19 28.96
N SER A 299 16.30 -25.05 29.35
CA SER A 299 14.90 -24.89 29.79
C SER A 299 14.12 -23.86 29.00
N TYR A 300 14.72 -23.23 28.01
CA TYR A 300 13.99 -22.30 27.15
C TYR A 300 14.71 -22.11 25.80
N GLU A 301 13.92 -21.81 24.80
CA GLU A 301 14.36 -21.31 23.50
C GLU A 301 13.91 -19.86 23.35
N SER A 302 14.73 -19.01 22.78
CA SER A 302 14.32 -17.65 22.42
C SER A 302 14.68 -17.31 20.98
N LYS A 303 13.81 -16.54 20.32
CA LYS A 303 14.00 -16.06 18.96
C LYS A 303 13.66 -14.59 18.86
N THR A 304 14.60 -13.78 18.41
CA THR A 304 14.37 -12.37 18.06
C THR A 304 14.43 -12.20 16.55
N THR A 305 13.43 -11.57 15.97
CA THR A 305 13.41 -11.19 14.55
C THR A 305 13.26 -9.68 14.45
N LEU A 306 14.15 -9.04 13.70
CA LEU A 306 14.08 -7.61 13.40
C LEU A 306 14.15 -7.43 11.88
N ILE A 307 13.19 -6.67 11.34
CA ILE A 307 13.17 -6.25 9.94
C ILE A 307 13.05 -4.74 9.90
N TYR A 308 13.84 -4.12 9.04
CA TYR A 308 13.74 -2.70 8.73
C TYR A 308 13.80 -2.51 7.23
N THR A 309 12.91 -1.67 6.71
CA THR A 309 12.83 -1.35 5.29
C THR A 309 12.61 0.14 5.09
N ASN A 310 13.28 0.66 4.08
CA ASN A 310 13.00 1.96 3.49
C ASN A 310 12.78 1.79 1.98
N VAL A 311 11.69 2.34 1.47
CA VAL A 311 11.35 2.44 0.04
C VAL A 311 11.20 3.92 -0.28
N SER A 312 11.97 4.41 -1.25
CA SER A 312 11.92 5.79 -1.72
C SER A 312 11.51 5.81 -3.19
N VAL A 313 10.37 6.45 -3.48
CA VAL A 313 9.96 6.82 -4.83
C VAL A 313 10.49 8.23 -5.07
N LYS A 314 11.52 8.37 -5.92
CA LYS A 314 12.31 9.61 -6.01
C LYS A 314 11.72 10.65 -6.92
N ASP A 315 11.06 10.25 -7.99
CA ASP A 315 10.51 11.13 -9.02
C ASP A 315 8.98 11.19 -8.95
N ASN A 316 8.25 10.37 -9.66
CA ASN A 316 6.81 10.47 -9.82
C ASN A 316 6.40 11.85 -10.40
N PRO A 317 6.79 12.12 -11.67
CA PRO A 317 6.52 13.40 -12.29
C PRO A 317 5.02 13.64 -12.47
N GLN A 318 4.59 14.87 -12.22
CA GLN A 318 3.20 15.31 -12.32
C GLN A 318 3.03 16.33 -13.45
N SER A 319 1.78 16.69 -13.76
CA SER A 319 1.51 17.86 -14.61
C SER A 319 2.13 19.11 -13.99
N PRO A 320 2.56 20.10 -14.78
CA PRO A 320 3.08 21.39 -14.28
C PRO A 320 2.16 22.05 -13.26
N SER A 321 0.85 21.97 -13.49
CA SER A 321 -0.19 22.27 -12.52
C SER A 321 -1.42 21.39 -12.76
N TYR A 322 -2.25 21.24 -11.74
CA TYR A 322 -3.56 20.62 -11.88
C TYR A 322 -4.59 21.59 -12.44
N PRO A 323 -5.67 21.10 -13.10
CA PRO A 323 -6.68 21.95 -13.67
C PRO A 323 -7.60 22.56 -12.63
N ALA A 324 -8.12 23.74 -12.91
CA ALA A 324 -9.34 24.22 -12.28
C ALA A 324 -10.51 23.39 -12.80
N LEU A 325 -11.00 22.45 -11.98
CA LEU A 325 -12.11 21.57 -12.34
C LEU A 325 -13.45 22.31 -12.33
N SER A 326 -14.48 21.71 -12.93
CA SER A 326 -15.82 22.33 -13.05
C SER A 326 -16.42 22.77 -11.72
N PHE A 327 -16.17 22.04 -10.64
CA PHE A 327 -16.59 22.40 -9.27
C PHE A 327 -15.69 23.47 -8.61
N LEU A 328 -14.53 23.76 -9.21
CA LEU A 328 -13.56 24.80 -8.84
C LEU A 328 -13.43 25.85 -9.94
N SER A 329 -14.29 25.78 -10.95
CA SER A 329 -14.25 26.74 -12.06
C SER A 329 -14.31 28.18 -11.53
N ARG A 330 -13.34 28.98 -11.96
CA ARG A 330 -13.25 30.38 -11.53
C ARG A 330 -14.00 31.27 -12.49
N LYS A 331 -14.86 32.10 -11.94
CA LYS A 331 -15.48 33.20 -12.65
C LYS A 331 -14.48 34.35 -12.67
N ILE A 332 -13.98 34.68 -13.84
CA ILE A 332 -13.04 35.79 -14.07
C ILE A 332 -13.82 37.00 -14.51
N LEU A 333 -13.69 38.08 -13.76
CA LEU A 333 -14.34 39.34 -14.06
C LEU A 333 -13.53 40.14 -15.10
N PRO A 334 -14.17 41.09 -15.83
CA PRO A 334 -13.44 42.02 -16.69
C PRO A 334 -12.29 42.72 -15.95
N GLY A 335 -11.10 42.74 -16.56
CA GLY A 335 -9.90 43.35 -15.98
C GLY A 335 -9.16 42.53 -14.93
N ILE A 336 -9.71 41.38 -14.50
CA ILE A 336 -9.04 40.47 -13.57
C ILE A 336 -8.30 39.38 -14.35
N GLY A 337 -7.11 38.98 -13.87
CA GLY A 337 -6.30 37.90 -14.46
C GLY A 337 -5.92 38.16 -15.94
N GLY A 338 -5.83 39.39 -16.35
CA GLY A 338 -5.54 39.78 -17.73
C GLY A 338 -6.72 39.65 -18.70
N SER A 339 -7.96 39.53 -18.20
CA SER A 339 -9.15 39.30 -19.03
C SER A 339 -9.35 40.38 -20.12
N PRO A 340 -9.37 39.99 -21.41
CA PRO A 340 -9.73 40.88 -22.52
C PRO A 340 -11.24 41.01 -22.71
N PHE A 341 -12.05 40.18 -22.00
CA PHE A 341 -13.50 40.17 -22.13
C PHE A 341 -14.13 41.33 -21.36
N ASN A 342 -15.18 41.93 -21.95
CA ASN A 342 -15.99 42.99 -21.31
C ASN A 342 -17.06 42.40 -20.38
N VAL A 343 -17.27 41.08 -20.45
CA VAL A 343 -18.21 40.31 -19.62
C VAL A 343 -17.45 39.26 -18.80
N PRO A 344 -18.03 38.77 -17.69
CA PRO A 344 -17.41 37.68 -16.95
C PRO A 344 -17.26 36.43 -17.82
N VAL A 345 -16.15 35.71 -17.65
CA VAL A 345 -15.96 34.39 -18.23
C VAL A 345 -15.71 33.35 -17.14
N THR A 346 -16.08 32.12 -17.40
CA THR A 346 -15.72 30.99 -16.53
C THR A 346 -14.50 30.33 -17.12
N TRP A 347 -13.42 30.29 -16.36
CA TRP A 347 -12.16 29.68 -16.78
C TRP A 347 -12.12 28.19 -16.49
N TYR A 348 -11.68 27.42 -17.47
CA TYR A 348 -11.43 25.98 -17.42
C TYR A 348 -10.01 25.72 -17.92
N GLY A 349 -9.04 25.78 -17.04
CA GLY A 349 -7.64 25.74 -17.44
C GLY A 349 -6.72 25.32 -16.31
N ARG A 350 -5.44 25.50 -16.55
CA ARG A 350 -4.35 25.19 -15.63
C ARG A 350 -3.53 26.45 -15.40
N PRO A 351 -3.12 26.75 -14.16
CA PRO A 351 -2.21 27.87 -13.90
C PRO A 351 -0.94 27.81 -14.76
N LEU A 352 -0.34 26.62 -14.86
CA LEU A 352 0.86 26.36 -15.66
C LEU A 352 0.52 25.38 -16.77
N GLY A 353 0.77 25.76 -18.01
CA GLY A 353 0.55 24.96 -19.22
C GLY A 353 1.72 24.03 -19.56
N SER A 354 1.68 23.46 -20.78
CA SER A 354 2.67 22.48 -21.25
C SER A 354 4.09 23.04 -21.41
N ALA A 355 4.27 24.34 -21.50
CA ALA A 355 5.59 24.99 -21.60
C ALA A 355 6.42 24.84 -20.30
N TYR A 356 5.79 24.53 -19.18
CA TYR A 356 6.43 24.41 -17.89
C TYR A 356 6.89 22.99 -17.57
N SER A 357 7.95 22.88 -16.78
CA SER A 357 8.48 21.59 -16.32
C SER A 357 7.53 20.88 -15.36
N SER A 358 7.54 19.56 -15.40
CA SER A 358 6.78 18.72 -14.48
C SER A 358 7.44 18.69 -13.09
N PRO A 359 6.73 19.03 -12.01
CA PRO A 359 7.22 18.81 -10.66
C PRO A 359 7.15 17.33 -10.30
N ASN A 360 8.00 16.89 -9.36
CA ASN A 360 7.99 15.54 -8.83
C ASN A 360 7.11 15.41 -7.57
N SER A 361 6.50 14.25 -7.39
CA SER A 361 5.70 13.87 -6.22
C SER A 361 6.38 12.72 -5.45
N PRO A 362 7.51 12.98 -4.78
CA PRO A 362 8.30 11.96 -4.12
C PRO A 362 7.57 11.39 -2.90
N LYS A 363 7.91 10.12 -2.57
CA LYS A 363 7.37 9.42 -1.44
C LYS A 363 8.46 8.63 -0.71
N ASP A 364 8.46 8.71 0.62
CA ASP A 364 9.34 7.93 1.49
C ASP A 364 8.52 7.04 2.41
N ILE A 365 8.77 5.74 2.34
CA ILE A 365 8.09 4.71 3.12
C ILE A 365 9.13 4.03 3.99
N SER A 366 8.90 3.99 5.30
CA SER A 366 9.73 3.25 6.23
C SER A 366 8.89 2.29 7.06
N GLN A 367 9.40 1.07 7.23
CA GLN A 367 8.73 0.03 7.99
C GLN A 367 9.70 -0.65 8.94
N HIS A 368 9.21 -1.07 10.12
CA HIS A 368 9.92 -2.01 10.95
C HIS A 368 8.98 -3.05 11.55
N HIS A 369 9.54 -4.22 11.79
CA HIS A 369 8.91 -5.31 12.52
C HIS A 369 9.94 -5.91 13.48
N LEU A 370 9.62 -5.89 14.77
CA LEU A 370 10.36 -6.55 15.82
C LEU A 370 9.46 -7.59 16.46
N SER A 371 9.90 -8.84 16.48
CA SER A 371 9.26 -9.87 17.30
C SER A 371 10.30 -10.58 18.18
N HIS A 372 9.90 -10.87 19.41
CA HIS A 372 10.68 -11.66 20.35
C HIS A 372 9.79 -12.74 20.93
N VAL A 373 10.17 -13.99 20.77
CA VAL A 373 9.44 -15.17 21.21
C VAL A 373 10.33 -15.94 22.17
N ILE A 374 9.78 -16.37 23.30
CA ILE A 374 10.45 -17.23 24.29
C ILE A 374 9.54 -18.41 24.57
N ASN A 375 10.04 -19.62 24.39
CA ASN A 375 9.39 -20.88 24.75
C ASN A 375 10.06 -21.43 26.00
N PHE A 376 9.31 -21.64 27.05
CA PHE A 376 9.77 -22.20 28.31
C PHE A 376 9.21 -23.62 28.47
N ASP A 377 10.07 -24.62 28.60
CA ASP A 377 9.68 -25.97 28.95
C ASP A 377 9.30 -26.04 30.45
N ILE A 378 8.05 -26.39 30.74
CA ILE A 378 7.56 -26.60 32.12
C ILE A 378 7.84 -28.03 32.55
N ASN A 379 7.52 -28.97 31.67
CA ASN A 379 7.74 -30.40 31.83
C ASN A 379 7.70 -31.10 30.46
N GLU A 380 7.79 -32.42 30.41
CA GLU A 380 7.86 -33.22 29.18
C GLU A 380 6.64 -33.08 28.26
N ILE A 381 5.49 -32.61 28.76
CA ILE A 381 4.23 -32.49 28.02
C ILE A 381 3.68 -31.07 27.97
N SER A 382 4.39 -30.10 28.54
CA SER A 382 3.87 -28.75 28.66
C SER A 382 4.99 -27.70 28.48
N ASP A 383 4.73 -26.71 27.65
CA ASP A 383 5.54 -25.50 27.47
C ASP A 383 4.68 -24.22 27.46
N ILE A 384 5.31 -23.11 27.71
CA ILE A 384 4.69 -21.79 27.59
C ILE A 384 5.47 -20.97 26.56
N GLU A 385 4.79 -20.53 25.51
CA GLU A 385 5.26 -19.49 24.61
C GLU A 385 4.84 -18.12 25.14
N VAL A 386 5.80 -17.21 25.30
CA VAL A 386 5.54 -15.77 25.52
C VAL A 386 6.14 -15.01 24.37
N SER A 387 5.34 -14.12 23.77
CA SER A 387 5.83 -13.32 22.65
C SER A 387 5.48 -11.84 22.77
N PHE A 388 6.36 -11.02 22.22
CA PHE A 388 6.17 -9.58 22.04
C PHE A 388 6.40 -9.23 20.57
N THR A 389 5.50 -8.45 19.99
CA THR A 389 5.63 -7.92 18.62
C THR A 389 5.42 -6.42 18.63
N ASN A 390 6.30 -5.69 17.97
CA ASN A 390 6.15 -4.27 17.68
C ASN A 390 6.39 -4.03 16.19
N SER A 391 5.46 -3.34 15.57
CA SER A 391 5.50 -3.09 14.14
C SER A 391 5.02 -1.68 13.85
N LYS A 392 5.66 -1.02 12.89
CA LYS A 392 5.31 0.34 12.47
C LYS A 392 5.52 0.51 10.98
N HIS A 393 4.60 1.22 10.35
CA HIS A 393 4.66 1.68 8.98
C HIS A 393 4.58 3.21 8.96
N SER A 394 5.38 3.89 8.16
CA SER A 394 5.34 5.34 7.98
C SER A 394 5.48 5.68 6.52
N ASN A 395 4.59 6.50 6.01
CA ASN A 395 4.57 7.00 4.64
C ASN A 395 4.58 8.54 4.69
N ILE A 396 5.56 9.16 4.04
CA ILE A 396 5.65 10.61 3.86
C ILE A 396 5.45 10.87 2.37
N HIS A 397 4.43 11.66 2.04
CA HIS A 397 4.09 11.98 0.66
C HIS A 397 4.03 13.50 0.46
N ASN A 398 4.59 13.96 -0.65
CA ASN A 398 4.55 15.34 -1.08
C ASN A 398 3.97 15.40 -2.49
N ARG A 399 2.74 15.89 -2.64
CA ARG A 399 2.01 16.01 -3.92
C ARG A 399 1.97 17.47 -4.34
N PRO A 400 2.64 17.87 -5.42
CA PRO A 400 2.63 19.26 -5.90
C PRO A 400 1.21 19.74 -6.22
N ASP A 401 0.91 20.98 -5.89
CA ASP A 401 -0.33 21.68 -6.25
C ASP A 401 -0.09 23.20 -6.21
N THR A 402 -1.09 23.96 -6.60
CA THR A 402 -1.12 25.41 -6.50
C THR A 402 -1.79 25.83 -5.18
N ILE A 403 -1.20 26.77 -4.44
CA ILE A 403 -1.82 27.38 -3.26
C ILE A 403 -2.96 28.28 -3.73
N ASP A 404 -4.19 27.92 -3.34
CA ASP A 404 -5.42 28.52 -3.87
C ASP A 404 -5.57 30.00 -3.51
N SER A 405 -5.33 30.37 -2.24
CA SER A 405 -5.37 31.77 -1.78
C SER A 405 -4.34 32.65 -2.48
N ARG A 406 -3.13 32.15 -2.66
CA ARG A 406 -2.05 32.89 -3.35
C ARG A 406 -2.31 33.06 -4.84
N PHE A 407 -2.93 32.06 -5.46
CA PHE A 407 -3.35 32.16 -6.85
C PHE A 407 -4.45 33.20 -7.02
N GLU A 408 -5.41 33.24 -6.08
CA GLU A 408 -6.44 34.29 -6.05
C GLU A 408 -5.82 35.71 -5.90
N ASP A 409 -4.89 35.87 -4.96
CA ASP A 409 -4.15 37.14 -4.79
C ASP A 409 -3.44 37.55 -6.09
N ALA A 410 -2.77 36.61 -6.74
CA ALA A 410 -2.04 36.84 -8.00
C ALA A 410 -2.99 37.21 -9.14
N LEU A 411 -4.16 36.61 -9.27
CA LEU A 411 -5.19 36.99 -10.25
C LEU A 411 -5.66 38.42 -10.06
N ASN A 412 -5.71 38.91 -8.82
CA ASN A 412 -6.11 40.27 -8.46
C ASN A 412 -4.95 41.29 -8.48
N GLY A 413 -3.75 40.86 -8.91
CA GLY A 413 -2.60 41.76 -9.03
C GLY A 413 -1.80 41.96 -7.73
N ASN A 414 -2.10 41.17 -6.70
CA ASN A 414 -1.47 41.24 -5.38
C ASN A 414 -0.51 40.04 -5.13
N GLY A 415 -0.06 39.37 -6.19
CA GLY A 415 0.82 38.22 -6.09
C GLY A 415 2.29 38.54 -5.93
N GLY A 416 3.11 37.52 -5.79
CA GLY A 416 4.53 37.61 -5.61
C GLY A 416 4.97 38.01 -4.19
N PRO A 417 6.28 38.00 -3.92
CA PRO A 417 6.81 38.28 -2.58
C PRO A 417 6.50 39.69 -2.09
N ASP A 418 6.39 40.69 -3.00
CA ASP A 418 6.10 42.07 -2.66
C ASP A 418 4.61 42.44 -2.82
N GLY A 419 3.75 41.50 -3.20
CA GLY A 419 2.32 41.69 -3.35
C GLY A 419 1.92 42.65 -4.48
N ASN A 420 2.66 42.67 -5.57
CA ASN A 420 2.46 43.62 -6.69
C ASN A 420 2.53 42.96 -8.07
N LEU A 421 2.57 41.63 -8.15
CA LEU A 421 2.61 40.90 -9.41
C LEU A 421 1.23 40.35 -9.76
N ALA A 422 0.84 40.43 -11.04
CA ALA A 422 -0.43 39.96 -11.56
C ALA A 422 -0.25 38.66 -12.37
N TRP A 423 -1.10 37.66 -12.11
CA TRP A 423 -1.19 36.45 -12.92
C TRP A 423 -2.12 36.67 -14.11
N ASN A 424 -1.61 36.43 -15.32
CA ASN A 424 -2.40 36.50 -16.54
C ASN A 424 -2.77 35.12 -17.05
N ILE A 425 -4.01 34.69 -16.88
CA ILE A 425 -4.50 33.39 -17.37
C ILE A 425 -4.79 33.36 -18.88
N PHE A 426 -4.76 34.50 -19.54
CA PHE A 426 -4.95 34.66 -21.00
C PHE A 426 -3.61 34.72 -21.75
N ASP A 427 -2.50 34.69 -21.02
CA ASP A 427 -1.13 34.52 -21.52
C ASP A 427 -0.31 33.75 -20.50
N ILE A 428 -0.46 32.41 -20.50
CA ILE A 428 0.17 31.50 -19.52
C ILE A 428 1.61 31.15 -19.86
N SER A 429 2.17 31.66 -20.96
CA SER A 429 3.53 31.33 -21.42
C SER A 429 4.64 32.11 -20.72
N ASN A 430 4.33 33.22 -20.05
CA ASN A 430 5.31 34.25 -19.72
C ASN A 430 5.14 34.84 -18.32
N HIS A 431 5.10 33.96 -17.29
CA HIS A 431 5.02 34.43 -15.91
C HIS A 431 6.41 34.66 -15.29
N ASP A 432 6.48 35.66 -14.40
CA ASP A 432 7.65 35.92 -13.59
C ASP A 432 7.96 34.68 -12.70
N PRO A 433 9.21 34.16 -12.67
CA PRO A 433 9.60 33.04 -11.82
C PRO A 433 9.24 33.24 -10.34
N ALA A 434 9.32 34.47 -9.81
CA ALA A 434 8.94 34.77 -8.43
C ALA A 434 7.43 34.59 -8.19
N LEU A 435 6.60 34.84 -9.22
CA LEU A 435 5.17 34.63 -9.15
C LEU A 435 4.81 33.14 -9.21
N ILE A 436 5.53 32.37 -10.05
CA ILE A 436 5.38 30.88 -10.11
C ILE A 436 5.75 30.27 -8.76
N GLU A 437 6.87 30.67 -8.17
CA GLU A 437 7.29 30.20 -6.85
C GLU A 437 6.26 30.59 -5.78
N TYR A 438 5.71 31.80 -5.85
CA TYR A 438 4.71 32.30 -4.89
C TYR A 438 3.45 31.44 -4.86
N ILE A 439 2.90 31.03 -6.02
CA ILE A 439 1.69 30.21 -6.09
C ILE A 439 1.95 28.71 -5.91
N SER A 440 3.20 28.28 -6.08
CA SER A 440 3.54 26.86 -5.99
C SER A 440 3.45 26.35 -4.56
N GLY A 441 2.88 25.17 -4.41
CA GLY A 441 2.73 24.49 -3.14
C GLY A 441 2.63 22.99 -3.30
N SER A 442 2.20 22.34 -2.24
CA SER A 442 1.98 20.88 -2.27
C SER A 442 1.07 20.44 -1.14
N GLU A 443 0.36 19.34 -1.35
CA GLU A 443 -0.23 18.55 -0.28
C GLU A 443 0.86 17.72 0.37
N ARG A 444 1.10 17.96 1.66
CA ARG A 444 2.07 17.19 2.44
C ARG A 444 1.37 16.41 3.53
N SER A 445 1.59 15.10 3.54
CA SER A 445 1.07 14.24 4.59
C SER A 445 2.14 13.29 5.11
N LYS A 446 2.09 13.01 6.43
CA LYS A 446 2.80 11.91 7.07
C LYS A 446 1.77 10.99 7.69
N ARG A 447 1.72 9.76 7.21
CA ARG A 447 0.77 8.72 7.63
C ARG A 447 1.54 7.62 8.34
N THR A 448 1.05 7.18 9.50
CA THR A 448 1.73 6.18 10.32
C THR A 448 0.72 5.17 10.85
N GLY A 449 0.97 3.89 10.59
CA GLY A 449 0.34 2.76 11.26
C GLY A 449 1.27 2.18 12.32
N GLY A 450 0.72 1.66 13.41
CA GLY A 450 1.48 1.03 14.48
C GLY A 450 0.72 -0.12 15.12
N LEU A 451 1.44 -1.17 15.51
CA LEU A 451 0.90 -2.35 16.18
C LEU A 451 1.85 -2.78 17.29
N GLY A 452 1.30 -2.99 18.48
CA GLY A 452 1.97 -3.71 19.58
C GLY A 452 1.15 -4.92 19.97
N VAL A 453 1.77 -6.10 20.13
CA VAL A 453 1.11 -7.34 20.55
C VAL A 453 1.92 -8.03 21.63
N MET A 454 1.25 -8.57 22.64
CA MET A 454 1.80 -9.46 23.65
C MET A 454 0.93 -10.69 23.72
N ASP A 455 1.53 -11.87 23.57
CA ASP A 455 0.87 -13.17 23.66
C ASP A 455 1.48 -14.01 24.76
N ALA A 456 0.66 -14.84 25.41
CA ALA A 456 1.11 -15.97 26.21
C ALA A 456 0.25 -17.19 25.89
N ILE A 457 0.88 -18.29 25.50
CA ILE A 457 0.22 -19.53 25.07
C ILE A 457 0.79 -20.70 25.87
N LEU A 458 -0.07 -21.43 26.57
CA LEU A 458 0.26 -22.68 27.23
C LEU A 458 -0.07 -23.83 26.28
N HIS A 459 0.92 -24.62 25.90
CA HIS A 459 0.73 -25.90 25.22
C HIS A 459 0.82 -27.04 26.25
N THR A 460 -0.07 -27.99 26.15
CA THR A 460 -0.09 -29.15 27.10
C THR A 460 -0.92 -30.30 26.53
N LYS A 461 -0.88 -31.44 27.18
CA LYS A 461 -1.78 -32.59 26.89
C LYS A 461 -2.81 -32.77 27.99
N ILE A 462 -4.09 -32.77 27.61
CA ILE A 462 -5.21 -33.01 28.51
C ILE A 462 -6.03 -34.20 27.96
N LEU A 463 -6.17 -35.28 28.72
CA LEU A 463 -6.92 -36.49 28.29
C LEU A 463 -6.47 -37.01 26.92
N ASP A 464 -5.17 -37.09 26.69
CA ASP A 464 -4.52 -37.43 25.41
C ASP A 464 -4.93 -36.53 24.24
N MET A 465 -5.42 -35.32 24.48
CA MET A 465 -5.64 -34.28 23.51
C MET A 465 -4.48 -33.28 23.58
N GLU A 466 -3.90 -32.97 22.44
CA GLU A 466 -3.02 -31.80 22.33
C GLU A 466 -3.87 -30.56 22.52
N SER A 467 -3.46 -29.70 23.42
CA SER A 467 -4.25 -28.57 23.88
C SER A 467 -3.41 -27.31 23.95
N ALA A 468 -3.92 -26.18 23.46
CA ALA A 468 -3.33 -24.87 23.63
C ALA A 468 -4.34 -23.89 24.21
N PHE A 469 -3.87 -23.04 25.14
CA PHE A 469 -4.66 -21.98 25.76
C PHE A 469 -3.88 -20.69 25.69
N GLY A 470 -4.46 -19.64 25.15
CA GLY A 470 -3.75 -18.38 24.98
C GLY A 470 -4.51 -17.16 25.42
N ILE A 471 -3.74 -16.16 25.80
CA ILE A 471 -4.20 -14.79 26.06
C ILE A 471 -3.42 -13.84 25.16
N GLN A 472 -4.08 -12.80 24.68
CA GLN A 472 -3.44 -11.77 23.84
C GLN A 472 -3.90 -10.39 24.27
N PHE A 473 -2.95 -9.47 24.33
CA PHE A 473 -3.18 -8.03 24.44
C PHE A 473 -2.54 -7.34 23.26
N SER A 474 -3.28 -6.49 22.56
CA SER A 474 -2.70 -5.73 21.46
C SER A 474 -3.27 -4.31 21.38
N GLN A 475 -2.52 -3.43 20.73
CA GLN A 475 -2.89 -2.04 20.48
C GLN A 475 -2.57 -1.66 19.04
N ASP A 476 -3.60 -1.22 18.31
CA ASP A 476 -3.45 -0.57 17.01
C ASP A 476 -3.32 0.94 17.20
N LYS A 477 -2.53 1.58 16.34
CA LYS A 477 -2.37 3.04 16.30
C LYS A 477 -2.44 3.54 14.87
N ILE A 478 -3.04 4.72 14.69
CA ILE A 478 -2.97 5.49 13.46
C ILE A 478 -2.61 6.94 13.78
N SER A 479 -1.76 7.54 12.98
CA SER A 479 -1.52 8.98 13.00
C SER A 479 -1.39 9.49 11.57
N ILE A 480 -2.20 10.48 11.24
CA ILE A 480 -2.14 11.21 9.96
C ILE A 480 -1.88 12.67 10.32
N LYS A 481 -0.84 13.24 9.74
CA LYS A 481 -0.47 14.65 9.92
C LYS A 481 -0.39 15.32 8.58
N TYR A 482 -1.12 16.40 8.43
CA TYR A 482 -1.06 17.33 7.31
C TYR A 482 -0.35 18.61 7.77
N ASP A 483 0.35 19.30 6.87
CA ASP A 483 0.84 20.66 7.13
C ASP A 483 -0.31 21.67 7.07
N SER A 484 0.00 22.95 7.26
CA SER A 484 -1.03 24.01 7.35
C SER A 484 -1.79 24.23 6.04
N SER A 485 -1.12 24.11 4.90
CA SER A 485 -1.74 24.27 3.57
C SER A 485 -2.57 23.06 3.16
N SER A 486 -2.23 21.88 3.68
CA SER A 486 -2.89 20.61 3.39
C SER A 486 -3.98 20.24 4.39
N SER A 487 -4.17 21.02 5.45
CA SER A 487 -5.16 20.73 6.48
C SER A 487 -6.57 21.14 6.07
N ALA A 488 -7.51 20.20 6.17
CA ALA A 488 -8.94 20.43 6.08
C ALA A 488 -9.59 20.33 7.46
N SER A 489 -10.68 21.06 7.69
CA SER A 489 -11.45 21.00 8.94
C SER A 489 -12.88 20.55 8.69
N PHE A 490 -13.42 19.78 9.65
CA PHE A 490 -14.75 19.18 9.61
C PHE A 490 -15.46 19.46 10.92
N ASP A 491 -16.79 19.58 10.88
CA ASP A 491 -17.61 19.69 12.09
C ASP A 491 -17.76 18.34 12.82
N GLU A 492 -18.55 18.33 13.90
CA GLU A 492 -18.81 17.13 14.72
C GLU A 492 -19.56 16.03 13.95
N ASN A 493 -20.32 16.42 12.91
CA ASN A 493 -21.08 15.50 12.05
C ASN A 493 -20.28 15.04 10.82
N GLY A 494 -19.03 15.52 10.66
CA GLY A 494 -18.16 15.22 9.53
C GLY A 494 -18.40 16.10 8.30
N TYR A 495 -19.21 17.16 8.38
CA TYR A 495 -19.34 18.10 7.29
C TYR A 495 -18.11 18.97 7.15
N LEU A 496 -17.68 19.20 5.92
CA LEU A 496 -16.53 20.04 5.62
C LEU A 496 -16.81 21.50 6.00
N ILE A 497 -16.01 22.05 6.92
CA ILE A 497 -16.03 23.47 7.28
C ILE A 497 -15.09 24.25 6.36
N LYS A 498 -13.86 23.74 6.16
CA LYS A 498 -12.82 24.40 5.35
C LYS A 498 -11.96 23.32 4.68
N SER A 499 -11.80 23.42 3.36
CA SER A 499 -10.83 22.60 2.60
C SER A 499 -9.40 23.08 2.83
N ALA A 500 -8.43 22.25 2.44
CA ALA A 500 -7.05 22.67 2.28
C ALA A 500 -6.94 23.90 1.37
N ASP A 501 -5.91 24.70 1.58
CA ASP A 501 -5.59 25.87 0.73
C ASP A 501 -4.85 25.42 -0.52
N LEU A 502 -5.51 24.58 -1.33
CA LEU A 502 -4.97 23.96 -2.54
C LEU A 502 -6.01 24.04 -3.67
N LEU A 503 -5.53 24.31 -4.88
CA LEU A 503 -6.40 24.49 -6.05
C LEU A 503 -7.13 23.21 -6.45
N PHE A 504 -6.44 22.06 -6.39
CA PHE A 504 -6.96 20.79 -6.89
C PHE A 504 -7.12 19.77 -5.78
N LEU A 505 -6.08 19.52 -4.99
CA LEU A 505 -6.08 18.56 -3.90
C LEU A 505 -6.90 19.09 -2.72
N GLY A 506 -7.53 18.20 -1.98
CA GLY A 506 -8.45 18.61 -0.92
C GLY A 506 -7.87 18.55 0.49
N GLY A 507 -6.75 17.87 0.65
CA GLY A 507 -6.14 17.62 1.96
C GLY A 507 -7.00 16.75 2.87
N GLY A 508 -6.79 16.88 4.18
CA GLY A 508 -7.52 16.09 5.16
C GLY A 508 -7.35 16.56 6.60
N LYS A 509 -7.95 15.82 7.52
CA LYS A 509 -7.89 16.08 8.97
C LYS A 509 -6.70 15.37 9.59
N SER A 510 -5.88 16.10 10.35
CA SER A 510 -4.84 15.48 11.18
C SER A 510 -5.47 14.74 12.36
N ILE A 511 -5.05 13.47 12.55
CA ILE A 511 -5.54 12.58 13.61
C ILE A 511 -4.40 11.84 14.31
N SER A 512 -4.68 11.38 15.54
CA SER A 512 -3.79 10.48 16.28
C SER A 512 -4.64 9.64 17.23
N GLU A 513 -4.93 8.39 16.83
CA GLU A 513 -5.87 7.52 17.51
C GLU A 513 -5.25 6.16 17.83
N SER A 514 -5.79 5.49 18.86
CA SER A 514 -5.39 4.14 19.24
C SER A 514 -6.57 3.29 19.68
N ARG A 515 -6.45 1.98 19.47
CA ARG A 515 -7.47 0.99 19.83
C ARG A 515 -6.83 -0.20 20.52
N ASN A 516 -7.32 -0.55 21.71
CA ASN A 516 -6.89 -1.73 22.43
C ASN A 516 -7.74 -2.95 22.07
N LYS A 517 -7.10 -4.12 22.02
CA LYS A 517 -7.71 -5.43 21.78
C LYS A 517 -7.28 -6.39 22.88
N LYS A 518 -8.18 -7.31 23.27
CA LYS A 518 -7.91 -8.37 24.24
C LYS A 518 -8.57 -9.65 23.74
N ALA A 519 -7.85 -10.77 23.81
CA ALA A 519 -8.42 -12.05 23.42
C ALA A 519 -8.06 -13.17 24.38
N LEU A 520 -8.97 -14.14 24.42
CA LEU A 520 -8.79 -15.46 25.02
C LEU A 520 -9.05 -16.48 23.93
N PHE A 521 -8.20 -17.50 23.81
CA PHE A 521 -8.35 -18.52 22.77
C PHE A 521 -7.87 -19.88 23.26
N ALA A 522 -8.46 -20.93 22.69
CA ALA A 522 -8.09 -22.30 22.97
C ALA A 522 -8.21 -23.16 21.71
N GLU A 523 -7.35 -24.16 21.62
CA GLU A 523 -7.37 -25.16 20.56
C GLU A 523 -7.09 -26.53 21.14
N PHE A 524 -7.80 -27.56 20.64
CA PHE A 524 -7.71 -28.96 21.04
C PHE A 524 -7.60 -29.82 19.79
N ASN A 525 -6.70 -30.78 19.79
CA ASN A 525 -6.59 -31.78 18.73
C ASN A 525 -6.60 -33.19 19.36
N LYS A 526 -7.43 -34.05 18.81
CA LYS A 526 -7.52 -35.46 19.21
C LYS A 526 -7.38 -36.38 18.01
N ASN A 527 -6.37 -37.21 18.03
CA ASN A 527 -6.34 -38.39 17.15
C ASN A 527 -7.15 -39.52 17.78
N VAL A 528 -8.21 -39.98 17.09
CA VAL A 528 -9.17 -40.93 17.68
C VAL A 528 -8.72 -42.38 17.50
N ASN A 529 -8.11 -42.73 16.35
CA ASN A 529 -7.77 -44.11 16.01
C ASN A 529 -6.56 -44.26 15.07
N GLY A 530 -5.65 -43.32 15.10
CA GLY A 530 -4.49 -43.25 14.20
C GLY A 530 -4.78 -42.62 12.82
N ASN A 531 -6.01 -42.75 12.34
CA ASN A 531 -6.41 -42.30 11.00
C ASN A 531 -7.39 -41.12 11.00
N PHE A 532 -7.96 -40.78 12.15
CA PHE A 532 -8.99 -39.75 12.26
C PHE A 532 -8.65 -38.71 13.32
N ASP A 533 -8.40 -37.47 12.85
CA ASP A 533 -8.14 -36.33 13.70
C ASP A 533 -9.37 -35.42 13.76
N ILE A 534 -9.70 -34.97 14.97
CA ILE A 534 -10.72 -33.96 15.23
C ILE A 534 -10.03 -32.80 15.92
N ARG A 535 -10.18 -31.60 15.36
CA ARG A 535 -9.67 -30.35 15.93
C ARG A 535 -10.82 -29.42 16.24
N PHE A 536 -10.77 -28.81 17.41
CA PHE A 536 -11.67 -27.75 17.82
C PHE A 536 -10.85 -26.53 18.25
N ALA A 537 -11.16 -25.35 17.72
CA ALA A 537 -10.56 -24.09 18.11
C ALA A 537 -11.64 -23.05 18.41
N SER A 538 -11.39 -22.16 19.34
CA SER A 538 -12.30 -21.05 19.64
C SER A 538 -11.52 -19.82 20.12
N ARG A 539 -12.01 -18.64 19.77
CA ARG A 539 -11.46 -17.37 20.21
C ARG A 539 -12.59 -16.43 20.60
N TYR A 540 -12.43 -15.80 21.75
CA TYR A 540 -13.19 -14.63 22.13
C TYR A 540 -12.27 -13.41 22.06
N GLU A 541 -12.66 -12.39 21.30
CA GLU A 541 -11.88 -11.17 21.14
C GLU A 541 -12.74 -9.94 21.38
N LYS A 542 -12.24 -9.00 22.20
CA LYS A 542 -12.82 -7.69 22.44
C LYS A 542 -11.95 -6.63 21.79
N ILE A 543 -12.53 -5.83 20.89
CA ILE A 543 -11.87 -4.79 20.11
C ILE A 543 -12.62 -3.46 20.33
N GLY A 544 -12.06 -2.56 21.17
CA GLY A 544 -12.75 -1.35 21.56
C GLY A 544 -14.10 -1.67 22.22
N SER A 545 -15.20 -1.20 21.60
CA SER A 545 -16.58 -1.48 22.04
C SER A 545 -17.18 -2.77 21.48
N SER A 546 -16.58 -3.37 20.45
CA SER A 546 -17.06 -4.59 19.78
C SER A 546 -16.45 -5.84 20.38
N SER A 547 -17.13 -6.98 20.23
CA SER A 547 -16.58 -8.31 20.57
C SER A 547 -17.08 -9.36 19.60
N SER A 548 -16.30 -10.40 19.42
CA SER A 548 -16.64 -11.59 18.64
C SER A 548 -16.28 -12.86 19.37
N PHE A 549 -17.04 -13.95 19.10
CA PHE A 549 -16.71 -15.31 19.49
C PHE A 549 -16.71 -16.19 18.24
N ASP A 550 -15.56 -16.77 17.93
CA ASP A 550 -15.30 -17.44 16.67
C ASP A 550 -14.84 -18.89 16.90
N PRO A 551 -15.80 -19.85 16.90
CA PRO A 551 -15.50 -21.29 16.95
C PRO A 551 -15.13 -21.82 15.56
N LYS A 552 -14.29 -22.85 15.54
CA LYS A 552 -13.96 -23.65 14.35
C LYS A 552 -13.84 -25.13 14.73
N ILE A 553 -14.39 -26.00 13.89
CA ILE A 553 -14.19 -27.44 13.95
C ILE A 553 -13.57 -27.94 12.65
N SER A 554 -12.62 -28.86 12.74
CA SER A 554 -11.97 -29.43 11.57
C SER A 554 -11.80 -30.95 11.76
N PHE A 555 -11.85 -31.67 10.64
CA PHE A 555 -11.71 -33.10 10.57
C PHE A 555 -10.68 -33.47 9.50
N LYS A 556 -9.86 -34.48 9.80
CA LYS A 556 -8.94 -35.11 8.85
C LYS A 556 -9.12 -36.62 8.98
N TYR A 557 -9.34 -37.30 7.85
CA TYR A 557 -9.47 -38.74 7.79
C TYR A 557 -8.51 -39.31 6.74
N SER A 558 -7.50 -40.05 7.20
CA SER A 558 -6.55 -40.76 6.34
C SER A 558 -7.08 -42.14 6.05
N LEU A 559 -7.66 -42.35 4.86
CA LEU A 559 -8.13 -43.67 4.46
C LEU A 559 -6.98 -44.67 4.30
N ASN A 560 -5.87 -44.17 3.73
CA ASN A 560 -4.58 -44.84 3.58
C ASN A 560 -3.49 -43.78 3.36
N ASP A 561 -2.24 -44.21 3.11
CA ASP A 561 -1.09 -43.29 2.92
C ASP A 561 -1.22 -42.39 1.67
N SER A 562 -2.07 -42.78 0.71
CA SER A 562 -2.27 -42.07 -0.54
C SER A 562 -3.53 -41.20 -0.55
N LEU A 563 -4.51 -41.41 0.34
CA LEU A 563 -5.80 -40.73 0.25
C LEU A 563 -6.25 -40.19 1.60
N VAL A 564 -6.37 -38.88 1.68
CA VAL A 564 -6.78 -38.13 2.87
C VAL A 564 -7.99 -37.27 2.56
N PHE A 565 -9.02 -37.33 3.38
CA PHE A 565 -10.19 -36.45 3.37
C PHE A 565 -10.07 -35.43 4.48
N ARG A 566 -10.50 -34.20 4.23
CA ARG A 566 -10.54 -33.12 5.23
C ARG A 566 -11.82 -32.30 5.09
N ALA A 567 -12.29 -31.80 6.22
CA ALA A 567 -13.42 -30.87 6.25
C ALA A 567 -13.24 -29.89 7.41
N SER A 568 -13.71 -28.67 7.24
CA SER A 568 -13.73 -27.67 8.32
C SER A 568 -14.98 -26.79 8.21
N ALA A 569 -15.43 -26.27 9.38
CA ALA A 569 -16.47 -25.27 9.48
C ALA A 569 -16.17 -24.34 10.65
N GLY A 570 -16.45 -23.05 10.52
CA GLY A 570 -16.22 -22.07 11.56
C GLY A 570 -16.71 -20.68 11.19
N SER A 571 -16.66 -19.77 12.14
CA SER A 571 -16.89 -18.34 11.91
C SER A 571 -15.58 -17.57 11.85
N SER A 572 -15.64 -16.39 11.25
CA SER A 572 -14.53 -15.44 11.24
C SER A 572 -15.06 -14.01 11.18
N PHE A 573 -14.24 -13.05 11.58
CA PHE A 573 -14.57 -11.64 11.50
C PHE A 573 -13.37 -10.78 11.13
N ALA A 574 -13.64 -9.58 10.58
CA ALA A 574 -12.67 -8.52 10.39
C ALA A 574 -13.16 -7.25 11.07
N ALA A 575 -12.31 -6.67 11.89
CA ALA A 575 -12.61 -5.37 12.49
C ALA A 575 -12.36 -4.26 11.47
N PRO A 576 -13.17 -3.17 11.48
CA PRO A 576 -12.86 -2.01 10.66
C PRO A 576 -11.44 -1.51 10.93
N SER A 577 -10.72 -1.11 9.89
CA SER A 577 -9.38 -0.55 10.04
C SER A 577 -9.42 0.77 10.81
N MET A 578 -8.29 1.16 11.40
CA MET A 578 -8.18 2.45 12.08
C MET A 578 -8.44 3.63 11.15
N ALA A 579 -8.09 3.50 9.85
CA ALA A 579 -8.35 4.52 8.85
C ALA A 579 -9.86 4.65 8.56
N GLN A 580 -10.57 3.53 8.37
CA GLN A 580 -12.03 3.55 8.18
C GLN A 580 -12.80 4.14 9.37
N LEU A 581 -12.26 3.99 10.58
CA LEU A 581 -12.90 4.55 11.78
C LEU A 581 -12.66 6.06 11.95
N PHE A 582 -11.46 6.56 11.60
CA PHE A 582 -11.02 7.87 12.07
C PHE A 582 -10.48 8.80 10.98
N ALA A 583 -10.04 8.30 9.82
CA ALA A 583 -9.50 9.16 8.77
C ALA A 583 -10.62 9.97 8.09
N SER A 584 -10.39 11.26 7.91
CA SER A 584 -11.25 12.14 7.12
C SER A 584 -10.38 12.91 6.14
N GLU A 585 -10.66 12.74 4.86
CA GLU A 585 -9.88 13.32 3.77
C GLU A 585 -10.74 13.65 2.56
N ILE A 586 -10.25 14.51 1.71
CA ILE A 586 -10.91 14.93 0.49
C ILE A 586 -10.16 14.32 -0.68
N LEU A 587 -10.79 13.38 -1.35
CA LEU A 587 -10.26 12.68 -2.51
C LEU A 587 -10.85 13.26 -3.79
N LEU A 588 -10.13 13.09 -4.91
CA LEU A 588 -10.68 13.36 -6.22
C LEU A 588 -11.40 12.11 -6.71
N GLY A 589 -12.68 12.24 -6.99
CA GLY A 589 -13.52 11.16 -7.52
C GLY A 589 -14.13 11.51 -8.86
N THR A 590 -14.73 10.51 -9.52
CA THR A 590 -15.55 10.71 -10.71
C THR A 590 -16.99 10.38 -10.34
N ILE A 591 -17.88 11.38 -10.46
CA ILE A 591 -19.33 11.17 -10.33
C ILE A 591 -19.86 10.80 -11.72
N ARG A 592 -20.54 9.67 -11.81
CA ARG A 592 -21.16 9.19 -13.05
C ARG A 592 -22.68 9.15 -12.88
N GLY A 593 -23.41 9.82 -13.77
CA GLY A 593 -24.86 9.67 -13.95
C GLY A 593 -25.16 8.88 -15.22
N ALA A 594 -26.44 8.73 -15.57
CA ALA A 594 -26.86 8.05 -16.78
C ALA A 594 -26.29 8.72 -18.05
N ASP A 595 -26.25 10.06 -18.05
CA ASP A 595 -25.90 10.86 -19.23
C ASP A 595 -24.69 11.79 -19.00
N PHE A 596 -24.00 11.69 -17.87
CA PHE A 596 -22.83 12.55 -17.57
C PHE A 596 -21.77 11.82 -16.76
N SER A 597 -20.53 12.32 -16.89
CA SER A 597 -19.40 11.96 -16.05
C SER A 597 -18.63 13.24 -15.72
N ASP A 598 -18.48 13.55 -14.45
CA ASP A 598 -17.76 14.74 -13.99
C ASP A 598 -16.80 14.40 -12.83
N LYS A 599 -15.75 15.19 -12.69
CA LYS A 599 -14.85 15.12 -11.55
C LYS A 599 -15.40 15.90 -10.38
N ALA A 600 -15.23 15.34 -9.18
CA ALA A 600 -15.68 15.97 -7.95
C ALA A 600 -14.67 15.72 -6.82
N ARG A 601 -14.65 16.63 -5.85
CA ARG A 601 -14.03 16.34 -4.55
C ARG A 601 -14.99 15.49 -3.75
N VAL A 602 -14.58 14.26 -3.44
CA VAL A 602 -15.32 13.31 -2.61
C VAL A 602 -14.81 13.42 -1.19
N ILE A 603 -15.69 13.74 -0.26
CA ILE A 603 -15.37 13.79 1.16
C ILE A 603 -15.53 12.39 1.73
N GLN A 604 -14.43 11.78 2.10
CA GLN A 604 -14.39 10.52 2.82
C GLN A 604 -14.28 10.82 4.32
N ILE A 605 -15.19 10.27 5.10
CA ILE A 605 -15.28 10.51 6.55
C ILE A 605 -15.15 9.20 7.28
N GLY A 606 -14.25 9.14 8.27
CA GLY A 606 -14.15 8.02 9.18
C GLY A 606 -15.44 7.86 10.00
N ASN A 607 -15.90 6.60 10.14
CA ASN A 607 -17.08 6.28 10.92
C ASN A 607 -16.73 5.42 12.15
N PRO A 608 -16.67 6.02 13.36
CA PRO A 608 -16.33 5.28 14.59
C PRO A 608 -17.36 4.19 14.96
N ASN A 609 -18.54 4.22 14.37
CA ASN A 609 -19.64 3.29 14.65
C ASN A 609 -19.70 2.11 13.67
N LEU A 610 -18.70 1.95 12.77
CA LEU A 610 -18.64 0.79 11.88
C LEU A 610 -18.58 -0.50 12.69
N LYS A 611 -19.39 -1.47 12.24
CA LYS A 611 -19.45 -2.80 12.82
C LYS A 611 -18.42 -3.71 12.14
N PRO A 612 -17.87 -4.72 12.84
CA PRO A 612 -17.06 -5.75 12.22
C PRO A 612 -17.82 -6.48 11.10
N ALA A 613 -17.13 -6.84 10.03
CA ALA A 613 -17.61 -7.80 9.05
C ALA A 613 -17.52 -9.21 9.65
N THR A 614 -18.50 -10.07 9.39
CA THR A 614 -18.53 -11.45 9.85
C THR A 614 -18.75 -12.41 8.70
N ALA A 615 -18.15 -13.61 8.78
CA ALA A 615 -18.31 -14.65 7.79
C ALA A 615 -18.43 -16.02 8.44
N ASN A 616 -19.21 -16.91 7.80
CA ASN A 616 -19.20 -18.35 8.08
C ASN A 616 -18.42 -19.04 6.96
N ASN A 617 -17.46 -19.86 7.35
CA ASN A 617 -16.57 -20.54 6.43
C ASN A 617 -16.79 -22.04 6.53
N SER A 618 -16.83 -22.74 5.41
CA SER A 618 -16.78 -24.20 5.35
C SER A 618 -15.87 -24.64 4.22
N ASN A 619 -15.15 -25.72 4.44
CA ASN A 619 -14.25 -26.32 3.46
C ASN A 619 -14.38 -27.82 3.46
N ILE A 620 -14.34 -28.44 2.28
CA ILE A 620 -14.24 -29.90 2.11
C ILE A 620 -13.15 -30.14 1.07
N GLY A 621 -12.23 -31.03 1.36
CA GLY A 621 -11.11 -31.33 0.49
C GLY A 621 -10.67 -32.78 0.50
N MET A 622 -9.94 -33.16 -0.53
CA MET A 622 -9.32 -34.47 -0.65
C MET A 622 -7.87 -34.26 -1.11
N ILE A 623 -6.95 -34.98 -0.51
CA ILE A 623 -5.56 -35.07 -0.94
C ILE A 623 -5.34 -36.47 -1.47
N TRP A 624 -4.93 -36.58 -2.73
CA TRP A 624 -4.59 -37.83 -3.35
C TRP A 624 -3.14 -37.78 -3.82
N LYS A 625 -2.29 -38.57 -3.17
CA LYS A 625 -0.87 -38.75 -3.54
C LYS A 625 -0.81 -39.88 -4.58
N LEU A 626 -0.42 -39.56 -5.78
CA LEU A 626 -0.23 -40.49 -6.92
C LEU A 626 1.12 -41.19 -6.84
#